data_cfb37577fada7181247c66736f136bde
#
_entry.id   cfb37577fada7181247c66736f136bde
#
_cell.length_a   1.000
_cell.length_b   1.000
_cell.length_c   1.000
_cell.angle_alpha   90.00
_cell.angle_beta   90.00
_cell.angle_gamma   90.00
#
_symmetry.space_group_name_H-M   'P 1'
#
loop_
_entity.id
_entity.type
_entity.pdbx_description
1 polymer ?
#
loop_
_entity_poly.entity_id
_entity_poly.type
_entity_poly.pdbx_seq_one_letter_code
_entity_poly.pdbx_strand_id
1 'polypeptide(L)'
;MPKRARCPHCDRLFNRDDLDRHIQKCRMKSRDTQGAHSVPPTRTVIVDGNNVAYHLAPEGKPLVNNLVLAHRSLATKGLRPVFVISSALMHAIDKPDALQTFMSQVEVVEARRGIDDDLKIIQVAQDRRADIVSNDRFLDWIGRYPWLSNRLRKYRMTPTGLILQ
;
A
#
# COMPACT_ATOMS: atom_id res chain seq x y z
N MET A 1 -38.65 -23.71 23.49
CA MET A 1 -37.78 -23.11 22.45
C MET A 1 -36.36 -23.02 22.97
N PRO A 2 -35.38 -23.54 22.28
CA PRO A 2 -34.00 -23.45 22.75
C PRO A 2 -33.55 -21.98 22.78
N LYS A 3 -33.16 -21.51 23.95
CA LYS A 3 -32.65 -20.14 24.13
C LYS A 3 -31.25 -20.06 23.51
N ARG A 4 -31.10 -19.26 22.47
CA ARG A 4 -29.81 -18.96 21.82
C ARG A 4 -29.09 -17.86 22.60
N ALA A 5 -27.76 -17.96 22.71
CA ALA A 5 -26.93 -16.95 23.33
C ALA A 5 -25.67 -16.68 22.46
N ARG A 6 -25.13 -15.48 22.59
CA ARG A 6 -23.94 -15.04 21.82
C ARG A 6 -22.66 -15.37 22.57
N CYS A 7 -21.63 -15.79 21.83
CA CYS A 7 -20.30 -15.99 22.39
C CYS A 7 -19.66 -14.62 22.70
N PRO A 8 -19.16 -14.38 23.93
CA PRO A 8 -18.55 -13.10 24.31
C PRO A 8 -17.22 -12.82 23.61
N HIS A 9 -16.63 -13.82 22.94
CA HIS A 9 -15.32 -13.67 22.29
C HIS A 9 -15.41 -13.48 20.76
N CYS A 10 -16.47 -13.94 20.10
CA CYS A 10 -16.60 -13.86 18.64
C CYS A 10 -17.99 -13.41 18.17
N ASP A 11 -18.90 -13.07 19.08
CA ASP A 11 -20.28 -12.59 18.85
C ASP A 11 -21.19 -13.51 18.03
N ARG A 12 -20.77 -14.75 17.74
CA ARG A 12 -21.58 -15.74 17.03
C ARG A 12 -22.68 -16.30 17.92
N LEU A 13 -23.83 -16.63 17.33
CA LEU A 13 -25.02 -17.15 18.02
C LEU A 13 -24.97 -18.68 18.09
N PHE A 14 -25.12 -19.25 19.30
CA PHE A 14 -25.13 -20.70 19.57
C PHE A 14 -26.34 -21.10 20.40
N ASN A 15 -26.72 -22.38 20.34
CA ASN A 15 -27.61 -22.96 21.33
C ASN A 15 -26.90 -23.02 22.68
N ARG A 16 -27.65 -22.89 23.79
CA ARG A 16 -27.06 -22.78 25.12
C ARG A 16 -26.14 -23.95 25.49
N ASP A 17 -26.49 -25.19 25.05
CA ASP A 17 -25.73 -26.40 25.30
C ASP A 17 -24.40 -26.43 24.50
N ASP A 18 -24.33 -25.79 23.36
CA ASP A 18 -23.14 -25.72 22.51
C ASP A 18 -22.25 -24.50 22.83
N LEU A 19 -22.83 -23.50 23.51
CA LEU A 19 -22.14 -22.23 23.79
C LEU A 19 -20.92 -22.43 24.71
N ASP A 20 -21.07 -23.22 25.77
CA ASP A 20 -19.99 -23.42 26.76
C ASP A 20 -18.81 -24.16 26.11
N ARG A 21 -19.09 -25.17 25.28
CA ARG A 21 -18.07 -25.88 24.50
C ARG A 21 -17.39 -24.96 23.48
N HIS A 22 -18.18 -24.09 22.86
CA HIS A 22 -17.63 -23.11 21.90
C HIS A 22 -16.80 -22.04 22.60
N ILE A 23 -17.22 -21.52 23.75
CA ILE A 23 -16.49 -20.53 24.54
C ILE A 23 -15.11 -21.07 24.93
N GLN A 24 -15.01 -22.30 25.40
CA GLN A 24 -13.71 -22.93 25.72
C GLN A 24 -12.78 -22.98 24.51
N LYS A 25 -13.28 -23.45 23.34
CA LYS A 25 -12.50 -23.49 22.09
C LYS A 25 -12.13 -22.09 21.57
N CYS A 26 -13.05 -21.15 21.69
CA CYS A 26 -12.84 -19.77 21.25
C CYS A 26 -11.81 -19.05 22.13
N ARG A 27 -11.84 -19.30 23.43
CA ARG A 27 -10.85 -18.78 24.40
C ARG A 27 -9.46 -19.36 24.20
N MET A 28 -9.36 -20.64 23.82
CA MET A 28 -8.08 -21.27 23.46
C MET A 28 -7.50 -20.69 22.19
N LYS A 29 -8.32 -20.49 21.13
CA LYS A 29 -7.88 -19.81 19.91
C LYS A 29 -7.44 -18.36 20.15
N SER A 30 -8.06 -17.65 21.07
CA SER A 30 -7.65 -16.30 21.45
C SER A 30 -6.32 -16.28 22.24
N ARG A 31 -5.95 -17.37 22.91
CA ARG A 31 -4.65 -17.50 23.59
C ARG A 31 -3.52 -17.85 22.63
N ASP A 32 -3.79 -18.69 21.63
CA ASP A 32 -2.81 -19.04 20.59
C ASP A 32 -2.49 -17.85 19.65
N THR A 33 -3.40 -16.87 19.55
CA THR A 33 -3.15 -15.61 18.82
C THR A 33 -2.39 -14.56 19.66
N GLN A 34 -2.21 -14.76 20.97
CA GLN A 34 -1.40 -13.85 21.79
C GLN A 34 0.09 -14.18 21.80
N GLY A 35 0.51 -15.28 21.17
CA GLY A 35 1.91 -15.64 20.94
C GLY A 35 2.45 -15.33 19.54
N ALA A 36 1.59 -14.93 18.61
CA ALA A 36 2.05 -14.33 17.37
C ALA A 36 2.52 -12.92 17.71
N HIS A 37 3.81 -12.64 17.51
CA HIS A 37 4.32 -11.28 17.43
C HIS A 37 3.30 -10.49 16.60
N SER A 38 2.58 -9.56 17.21
CA SER A 38 1.74 -8.62 16.48
C SER A 38 2.70 -7.81 15.62
N VAL A 39 2.87 -8.27 14.38
CA VAL A 39 3.49 -7.43 13.36
C VAL A 39 2.67 -6.14 13.40
N PRO A 40 3.27 -5.01 13.76
CA PRO A 40 2.52 -3.75 13.82
C PRO A 40 1.82 -3.60 12.47
N PRO A 41 0.56 -3.13 12.44
CA PRO A 41 -0.19 -3.01 11.20
C PRO A 41 0.67 -2.24 10.21
N THR A 42 1.09 -2.91 9.14
CA THR A 42 1.95 -2.31 8.11
C THR A 42 1.22 -1.12 7.53
N ARG A 43 1.75 0.07 7.76
CA ARG A 43 1.17 1.31 7.27
C ARG A 43 1.28 1.33 5.75
N THR A 44 0.15 1.42 5.07
CA THR A 44 0.11 1.56 3.62
C THR A 44 0.62 2.94 3.20
N VAL A 45 1.42 2.98 2.15
CA VAL A 45 1.85 4.21 1.47
C VAL A 45 1.60 4.09 -0.01
N ILE A 46 1.15 5.16 -0.64
CA ILE A 46 0.94 5.20 -2.09
C ILE A 46 2.19 5.80 -2.72
N VAL A 47 2.77 5.08 -3.65
CA VAL A 47 3.99 5.48 -4.34
C VAL A 47 3.63 5.95 -5.74
N ASP A 48 4.02 7.18 -6.06
CA ASP A 48 3.97 7.72 -7.41
C ASP A 48 5.02 6.99 -8.27
N GLY A 49 4.57 5.94 -8.95
CA GLY A 49 5.46 5.06 -9.70
C GLY A 49 6.15 5.76 -10.86
N ASN A 50 5.46 6.67 -11.54
CA ASN A 50 6.05 7.44 -12.63
C ASN A 50 7.16 8.36 -12.09
N ASN A 51 6.89 9.13 -11.04
CA ASN A 51 7.87 10.02 -10.43
C ASN A 51 9.13 9.26 -9.98
N VAL A 52 8.96 8.09 -9.35
CA VAL A 52 10.08 7.24 -8.91
C VAL A 52 10.84 6.66 -10.11
N ALA A 53 10.16 6.14 -11.14
CA ALA A 53 10.81 5.53 -12.30
C ALA A 53 11.66 6.55 -13.09
N TYR A 54 11.16 7.78 -13.22
CA TYR A 54 11.86 8.87 -13.92
C TYR A 54 12.93 9.57 -13.07
N HIS A 55 13.00 9.29 -11.78
CA HIS A 55 13.95 9.99 -10.91
C HIS A 55 15.40 9.71 -11.31
N LEU A 56 16.15 10.78 -11.64
CA LEU A 56 17.54 10.71 -12.14
C LEU A 56 17.70 9.75 -13.33
N ALA A 57 16.65 9.61 -14.14
CA ALA A 57 16.67 8.71 -15.28
C ALA A 57 17.64 9.23 -16.37
N PRO A 58 18.62 8.41 -16.82
CA PRO A 58 19.50 8.79 -17.91
C PRO A 58 18.68 9.06 -19.17
N GLU A 59 18.99 10.15 -19.87
CA GLU A 59 18.33 10.50 -21.14
C GLU A 59 16.79 10.55 -21.08
N GLY A 60 16.22 10.74 -19.86
CA GLY A 60 14.78 10.76 -19.63
C GLY A 60 14.09 9.41 -19.78
N LYS A 61 14.84 8.30 -19.82
CA LYS A 61 14.28 6.96 -19.91
C LYS A 61 14.01 6.37 -18.51
N PRO A 62 12.75 6.11 -18.14
CA PRO A 62 12.43 5.64 -16.81
C PRO A 62 13.01 4.25 -16.53
N LEU A 63 13.41 4.00 -15.27
CA LEU A 63 14.12 2.81 -14.84
C LEU A 63 13.25 1.94 -13.95
N VAL A 64 13.06 0.67 -14.33
CA VAL A 64 12.39 -0.31 -13.47
C VAL A 64 13.15 -0.56 -12.17
N ASN A 65 14.48 -0.46 -12.21
CA ASN A 65 15.29 -0.64 -11.01
C ASN A 65 14.97 0.36 -9.90
N ASN A 66 14.57 1.59 -10.25
CA ASN A 66 14.12 2.58 -9.26
C ASN A 66 12.87 2.10 -8.51
N LEU A 67 11.94 1.47 -9.20
CA LEU A 67 10.73 0.89 -8.59
C LEU A 67 11.08 -0.26 -7.65
N VAL A 68 11.97 -1.13 -8.06
CA VAL A 68 12.45 -2.27 -7.24
C VAL A 68 13.15 -1.79 -5.98
N LEU A 69 14.04 -0.80 -6.09
CA LEU A 69 14.73 -0.20 -4.95
C LEU A 69 13.76 0.50 -4.00
N ALA A 70 12.80 1.24 -4.54
CA ALA A 70 11.77 1.90 -3.73
C ALA A 70 10.92 0.89 -2.96
N HIS A 71 10.45 -0.17 -3.62
CA HIS A 71 9.68 -1.23 -2.97
C HIS A 71 10.47 -1.87 -1.82
N ARG A 72 11.70 -2.30 -2.09
CA ARG A 72 12.57 -2.93 -1.09
C ARG A 72 12.81 -2.02 0.11
N SER A 73 13.13 -0.76 -0.12
CA SER A 73 13.43 0.19 0.94
C SER A 73 12.21 0.49 1.83
N LEU A 74 11.05 0.65 1.23
CA LEU A 74 9.82 0.92 1.96
C LEU A 74 9.35 -0.32 2.74
N ALA A 75 9.43 -1.50 2.14
CA ALA A 75 9.09 -2.76 2.79
C ALA A 75 10.01 -3.05 3.99
N THR A 76 11.31 -2.80 3.86
CA THR A 76 12.28 -2.96 4.96
C THR A 76 11.97 -2.04 6.15
N LYS A 77 11.33 -0.89 5.90
CA LYS A 77 10.85 0.03 6.95
C LYS A 77 9.51 -0.39 7.56
N GLY A 78 8.97 -1.54 7.21
CA GLY A 78 7.67 -2.01 7.67
C GLY A 78 6.50 -1.30 7.03
N LEU A 79 6.70 -0.65 5.87
CA LEU A 79 5.64 -0.02 5.10
C LEU A 79 5.11 -0.99 4.05
N ARG A 80 3.85 -0.83 3.67
CA ARG A 80 3.21 -1.54 2.57
C ARG A 80 3.06 -0.59 1.37
N PRO A 81 4.00 -0.59 0.42
CA PRO A 81 3.92 0.27 -0.73
C PRO A 81 2.90 -0.25 -1.75
N VAL A 82 2.06 0.66 -2.24
CA VAL A 82 1.15 0.45 -3.36
C VAL A 82 1.56 1.43 -4.45
N PHE A 83 1.99 0.94 -5.59
CA PHE A 83 2.45 1.76 -6.69
C PHE A 83 1.29 2.16 -7.59
N VAL A 84 1.22 3.44 -7.95
CA VAL A 84 0.35 3.91 -9.03
C VAL A 84 1.23 4.16 -10.24
N ILE A 85 0.91 3.50 -11.35
CA ILE A 85 1.69 3.53 -12.60
C ILE A 85 0.76 3.87 -13.75
N SER A 86 1.19 4.79 -14.61
CA SER A 86 0.44 5.09 -15.82
C SER A 86 0.64 4.03 -16.91
N SER A 87 -0.34 3.88 -17.77
CA SER A 87 -0.21 3.03 -18.96
C SER A 87 0.93 3.48 -19.89
N ALA A 88 1.23 4.79 -19.92
CA ALA A 88 2.33 5.33 -20.70
C ALA A 88 3.69 4.84 -20.20
N LEU A 89 3.87 4.68 -18.87
CA LEU A 89 5.11 4.19 -18.31
C LEU A 89 5.46 2.79 -18.82
N MET A 90 4.46 1.92 -18.98
CA MET A 90 4.66 0.54 -19.47
C MET A 90 5.32 0.48 -20.86
N HIS A 91 5.11 1.52 -21.67
CA HIS A 91 5.71 1.62 -23.03
C HIS A 91 7.06 2.36 -23.01
N ALA A 92 7.30 3.22 -22.04
CA ALA A 92 8.50 4.06 -21.97
C ALA A 92 9.65 3.43 -21.19
N ILE A 93 9.36 2.51 -20.28
CA ILE A 93 10.33 1.95 -19.33
C ILE A 93 11.48 1.19 -20.02
N ASP A 94 12.65 1.19 -19.40
CA ASP A 94 13.86 0.57 -19.94
C ASP A 94 13.74 -0.95 -20.14
N LYS A 95 13.02 -1.64 -19.27
CA LYS A 95 12.85 -3.11 -19.30
C LYS A 95 11.39 -3.49 -19.07
N PRO A 96 10.54 -3.53 -20.12
CA PRO A 96 9.11 -3.82 -19.97
C PRO A 96 8.81 -5.18 -19.32
N ASP A 97 9.57 -6.22 -19.63
CA ASP A 97 9.38 -7.56 -19.06
C ASP A 97 9.69 -7.57 -17.55
N ALA A 98 10.73 -6.84 -17.13
CA ALA A 98 11.06 -6.68 -15.73
C ALA A 98 9.99 -5.88 -14.97
N LEU A 99 9.36 -4.89 -15.61
CA LEU A 99 8.22 -4.18 -15.04
C LEU A 99 7.03 -5.12 -14.86
N GLN A 100 6.71 -5.97 -15.81
CA GLN A 100 5.64 -6.95 -15.68
C GLN A 100 5.90 -7.93 -14.54
N THR A 101 7.12 -8.41 -14.39
CA THR A 101 7.53 -9.26 -13.27
C THR A 101 7.35 -8.51 -11.93
N PHE A 102 7.79 -7.27 -11.86
CA PHE A 102 7.59 -6.42 -10.69
C PHE A 102 6.11 -6.26 -10.34
N MET A 103 5.26 -5.95 -11.32
CA MET A 103 3.81 -5.78 -11.13
C MET A 103 3.10 -7.06 -10.68
N SER A 104 3.65 -8.24 -11.01
CA SER A 104 3.10 -9.52 -10.54
C SER A 104 3.43 -9.83 -9.08
N GLN A 105 4.48 -9.22 -8.54
CA GLN A 105 4.99 -9.47 -7.19
C GLN A 105 4.58 -8.43 -6.16
N VAL A 106 4.16 -7.24 -6.60
CA VAL A 106 3.81 -6.10 -5.73
C VAL A 106 2.41 -5.57 -6.06
N GLU A 107 1.83 -4.84 -5.14
CA GLU A 107 0.54 -4.23 -5.37
C GLU A 107 0.69 -2.97 -6.24
N VAL A 108 0.10 -3.01 -7.44
CA VAL A 108 0.11 -1.93 -8.41
C VAL A 108 -1.31 -1.56 -8.82
N VAL A 109 -1.56 -0.26 -8.88
CA VAL A 109 -2.79 0.31 -9.44
C VAL A 109 -2.42 1.02 -10.73
N GLU A 110 -3.03 0.61 -11.84
CA GLU A 110 -2.79 1.22 -13.14
C GLU A 110 -3.69 2.44 -13.33
N ALA A 111 -3.10 3.58 -13.64
CA ALA A 111 -3.83 4.75 -14.15
C ALA A 111 -4.05 4.57 -15.65
N ARG A 112 -5.30 4.30 -16.03
CA ARG A 112 -5.69 4.04 -17.42
C ARG A 112 -5.49 5.28 -18.29
N ARG A 113 -5.27 5.04 -19.58
CA ARG A 113 -5.15 6.11 -20.57
C ARG A 113 -6.36 7.07 -20.50
N GLY A 114 -6.09 8.36 -20.47
CA GLY A 114 -7.12 9.40 -20.36
C GLY A 114 -7.54 9.78 -18.95
N ILE A 115 -7.00 9.12 -17.93
CA ILE A 115 -7.16 9.51 -16.52
C ILE A 115 -5.87 10.22 -16.11
N ASP A 116 -6.03 11.36 -15.43
CA ASP A 116 -4.92 12.09 -14.83
C ASP A 116 -4.24 11.24 -13.75
N ASP A 117 -2.94 11.02 -13.88
CA ASP A 117 -2.17 10.16 -12.99
C ASP A 117 -2.17 10.70 -11.57
N ASP A 118 -2.04 12.01 -11.40
CA ASP A 118 -2.05 12.69 -10.09
C ASP A 118 -3.40 12.48 -9.39
N LEU A 119 -4.49 12.67 -10.14
CA LEU A 119 -5.83 12.44 -9.61
C LEU A 119 -6.00 10.98 -9.17
N LYS A 120 -5.48 10.03 -9.93
CA LYS A 120 -5.53 8.60 -9.57
C LYS A 120 -4.76 8.32 -8.28
N ILE A 121 -3.56 8.90 -8.14
CA ILE A 121 -2.75 8.80 -6.91
C ILE A 121 -3.52 9.34 -5.70
N ILE A 122 -4.11 10.54 -5.85
CA ILE A 122 -4.89 11.20 -4.80
C ILE A 122 -6.08 10.35 -4.38
N GLN A 123 -6.85 9.83 -5.34
CA GLN A 123 -8.02 8.98 -5.07
C GLN A 123 -7.64 7.71 -4.30
N VAL A 124 -6.60 7.01 -4.74
CA VAL A 124 -6.13 5.78 -4.08
C VAL A 124 -5.63 6.10 -2.66
N ALA A 125 -4.91 7.20 -2.48
CA ALA A 125 -4.42 7.63 -1.17
C ALA A 125 -5.57 8.01 -0.22
N GLN A 126 -6.60 8.67 -0.72
CA GLN A 126 -7.79 9.02 0.04
C GLN A 126 -8.56 7.78 0.48
N ASP A 127 -8.83 6.85 -0.44
CA ASP A 127 -9.58 5.62 -0.17
C ASP A 127 -8.87 4.75 0.87
N ARG A 128 -7.55 4.71 0.83
CA ARG A 128 -6.72 3.92 1.74
C ARG A 128 -6.25 4.67 2.97
N ARG A 129 -6.58 5.94 3.09
CA ARG A 129 -6.11 6.85 4.16
C ARG A 129 -4.59 6.81 4.32
N ALA A 130 -3.88 6.76 3.19
CA ALA A 130 -2.43 6.56 3.11
C ALA A 130 -1.69 7.86 2.77
N ASP A 131 -0.42 7.93 3.17
CA ASP A 131 0.49 8.98 2.71
C ASP A 131 0.93 8.69 1.27
N ILE A 132 1.35 9.74 0.56
CA ILE A 132 1.85 9.66 -0.82
C ILE A 132 3.36 9.88 -0.81
N VAL A 133 4.09 8.98 -1.45
CA VAL A 133 5.54 9.09 -1.68
C VAL A 133 5.76 9.62 -3.09
N SER A 134 6.11 10.87 -3.21
CA SER A 134 6.42 11.56 -4.47
C SER A 134 7.22 12.84 -4.22
N ASN A 135 8.07 13.21 -5.17
CA ASN A 135 8.74 14.52 -5.18
C ASN A 135 7.91 15.59 -5.87
N ASP A 136 6.80 15.22 -6.51
CA ASP A 136 5.83 16.18 -7.02
C ASP A 136 5.14 16.94 -5.86
N ARG A 137 4.79 18.19 -6.11
CA ARG A 137 4.11 19.05 -5.13
C ARG A 137 2.58 18.99 -5.24
N PHE A 138 2.04 18.42 -6.31
CA PHE A 138 0.60 18.37 -6.59
C PHE A 138 -0.08 19.74 -6.46
N LEU A 139 0.59 20.81 -6.95
CA LEU A 139 0.15 22.21 -6.74
C LEU A 139 -1.24 22.47 -7.31
N ASP A 140 -1.57 21.88 -8.45
CA ASP A 140 -2.87 22.04 -9.10
C ASP A 140 -4.01 21.35 -8.30
N TRP A 141 -3.68 20.49 -7.37
CA TRP A 141 -4.62 19.71 -6.60
C TRP A 141 -4.76 20.13 -5.13
N ILE A 142 -3.78 20.83 -4.55
CA ILE A 142 -3.79 21.21 -3.13
C ILE A 142 -5.02 22.04 -2.76
N GLY A 143 -5.47 22.94 -3.64
CA GLY A 143 -6.68 23.75 -3.41
C GLY A 143 -7.94 22.90 -3.27
N ARG A 144 -8.04 21.80 -4.03
CA ARG A 144 -9.16 20.85 -4.00
C ARG A 144 -9.01 19.79 -2.90
N TYR A 145 -7.77 19.41 -2.59
CA TYR A 145 -7.42 18.38 -1.60
C TYR A 145 -6.41 18.95 -0.58
N PRO A 146 -6.85 19.82 0.36
CA PRO A 146 -5.93 20.48 1.31
C PRO A 146 -5.10 19.54 2.17
N TRP A 147 -5.58 18.31 2.39
CA TRP A 147 -4.89 17.28 3.17
C TRP A 147 -3.58 16.79 2.52
N LEU A 148 -3.39 17.02 1.22
CA LEU A 148 -2.19 16.60 0.48
C LEU A 148 -0.91 17.12 1.11
N SER A 149 -0.87 18.41 1.49
CA SER A 149 0.33 19.04 2.08
C SER A 149 0.84 18.32 3.33
N ASN A 150 -0.06 17.71 4.10
CA ASN A 150 0.29 16.97 5.33
C ASN A 150 0.64 15.49 5.09
N ARG A 151 0.30 14.95 3.91
CA ARG A 151 0.47 13.54 3.59
C ARG A 151 1.45 13.25 2.46
N LEU A 152 2.05 14.28 1.86
CA LEU A 152 3.13 14.13 0.90
C LEU A 152 4.44 13.82 1.63
N ARG A 153 5.09 12.73 1.23
CA ARG A 153 6.41 12.31 1.70
C ARG A 153 7.41 12.45 0.57
N LYS A 154 8.34 13.36 0.72
CA LYS A 154 9.46 13.51 -0.19
C LYS A 154 10.45 12.37 -0.03
N TYR A 155 11.21 12.09 -1.06
CA TYR A 155 12.22 11.06 -1.03
C TYR A 155 13.48 11.47 -1.77
N ARG A 156 14.55 10.75 -1.49
CA ARG A 156 15.80 10.77 -2.25
C ARG A 156 16.15 9.35 -2.65
N MET A 157 16.55 9.16 -3.91
CA MET A 157 17.10 7.88 -4.37
C MET A 157 18.62 7.85 -4.14
N THR A 158 19.11 6.71 -3.71
CA THR A 158 20.53 6.38 -3.62
C THR A 158 20.80 5.10 -4.43
N PRO A 159 22.06 4.75 -4.73
CA PRO A 159 22.37 3.49 -5.40
C PRO A 159 21.86 2.24 -4.67
N THR A 160 21.59 2.34 -3.37
CA THR A 160 21.16 1.22 -2.53
C THR A 160 19.68 1.25 -2.17
N GLY A 161 18.96 2.33 -2.45
CA GLY A 161 17.53 2.40 -2.16
C GLY A 161 16.95 3.80 -2.09
N LEU A 162 15.68 3.85 -1.68
CA LEU A 162 14.91 5.07 -1.47
C LEU A 162 14.94 5.46 0.02
N ILE A 163 15.18 6.74 0.27
CA ILE A 163 15.17 7.33 1.62
C ILE A 163 14.04 8.37 1.68
N LEU A 164 13.10 8.19 2.60
CA LEU A 164 12.06 9.18 2.91
C LEU A 164 12.68 10.36 3.66
N GLN A 165 12.23 11.57 3.33
CA GLN A 165 12.62 12.84 3.95
C GLN A 165 11.50 13.37 4.84
#